data_28be9fbc3d59b7fb28bf907503031a77
#
_entry.id   28be9fbc3d59b7fb28bf907503031a77
#
_cell.length_a   1.000
_cell.length_b   1.000
_cell.length_c   1.000
_cell.angle_alpha   90.00
_cell.angle_beta   90.00
_cell.angle_gamma   90.00
#
_symmetry.space_group_name_H-M   'P 1'
#
loop_
_entity.id
_entity.type
_entity.pdbx_description
1 polymer ?
#
loop_
_entity_poly.entity_id
_entity_poly.type
_entity_poly.pdbx_seq_one_letter_code
_entity_poly.pdbx_strand_id
1 'polypeptide(L)'
;MALCPHCRDEFQEWQKRRSGVGGAGSALRLLPAFLERQMARLEKGEHAAERDFRDLLRLSFDIRLDRVRRAHTRFRGVALAQLLLRQAWEHIPAEPRIVYEFAETAQAVLRHTVASPAASALSVRAAIYAGNALRAQGDLQAADARFAFARSLITHSGVTDTLVYAEVDWFEGTLRKDQRRFADAEALLLRSIMLYRLGGDQRAAVYPLVTLGILYFDRQDYRQALDTYKGALSHLQPETDPRFYCSVHHNLTLTLCELGEHHAAADALETGRDLYQACPDAHTQARLAWVEGKIALAFGHLAQAEEAFLAVRRGFIKEENGYDTAMVSLDLALVYAKQGRVADLKQLAEEMHSIFESKEIHREALAALLLFQQAAWEERLTVHRVEAFIQYLKKARTNPSLRFKEQTRPAAKP
;
A
#
# COMPACT_ATOMS: atom_id res chain seq x y z
N MET A 1 12.86 -22.72 -18.91
CA MET A 1 11.47 -23.12 -18.58
C MET A 1 11.54 -24.14 -17.46
N ALA A 2 11.17 -23.77 -16.26
CA ALA A 2 11.02 -24.70 -15.14
C ALA A 2 9.68 -25.43 -15.31
N LEU A 3 9.70 -26.73 -15.51
CA LEU A 3 8.51 -27.58 -15.50
C LEU A 3 7.81 -27.44 -14.14
N CYS A 4 6.48 -27.35 -14.12
CA CYS A 4 5.71 -27.36 -12.88
C CYS A 4 6.01 -28.66 -12.11
N PRO A 5 5.88 -28.69 -10.76
CA PRO A 5 6.20 -29.88 -9.97
C PRO A 5 5.48 -31.16 -10.46
N HIS A 6 4.19 -31.03 -10.81
CA HIS A 6 3.41 -32.16 -11.36
C HIS A 6 3.96 -32.66 -12.71
N CYS A 7 4.35 -31.75 -13.61
CA CYS A 7 5.01 -32.14 -14.87
C CYS A 7 6.39 -32.73 -14.62
N ARG A 8 7.07 -32.34 -13.54
CA ARG A 8 8.35 -32.90 -13.14
C ARG A 8 8.18 -34.32 -12.57
N ASP A 9 7.17 -34.56 -11.74
CA ASP A 9 6.86 -35.85 -11.15
C ASP A 9 6.39 -36.84 -12.22
N GLU A 10 5.49 -36.43 -13.13
CA GLU A 10 5.12 -37.25 -14.31
C GLU A 10 6.31 -37.52 -15.22
N PHE A 11 7.23 -36.57 -15.40
CA PHE A 11 8.44 -36.76 -16.16
C PHE A 11 9.42 -37.73 -15.45
N GLN A 12 9.53 -37.64 -14.12
CA GLN A 12 10.32 -38.58 -13.33
C GLN A 12 9.72 -40.01 -13.33
N GLU A 13 8.39 -40.10 -13.22
CA GLU A 13 7.69 -41.40 -13.32
C GLU A 13 7.84 -42.00 -14.73
N TRP A 14 7.75 -41.18 -15.74
CA TRP A 14 8.05 -41.54 -17.12
C TRP A 14 9.51 -41.99 -17.28
N GLN A 15 10.47 -41.30 -16.68
CA GLN A 15 11.88 -41.69 -16.66
C GLN A 15 12.08 -43.03 -15.94
N LYS A 16 11.41 -43.31 -14.84
CA LYS A 16 11.44 -44.57 -14.09
C LYS A 16 10.86 -45.72 -14.91
N ARG A 17 9.75 -45.53 -15.59
CA ARG A 17 9.15 -46.54 -16.50
C ARG A 17 10.05 -46.84 -17.70
N ARG A 18 10.91 -45.92 -18.05
CA ARG A 18 11.87 -46.02 -19.17
C ARG A 18 13.12 -46.86 -18.82
N SER A 19 13.59 -46.82 -17.59
CA SER A 19 14.78 -47.61 -17.18
C SER A 19 14.57 -49.12 -17.21
N GLY A 20 13.33 -49.58 -17.43
CA GLY A 20 12.97 -50.99 -17.58
C GLY A 20 12.80 -51.49 -19.02
N VAL A 21 12.89 -50.62 -20.04
CA VAL A 21 12.69 -51.01 -21.44
C VAL A 21 13.84 -50.51 -22.31
N GLY A 22 14.66 -51.45 -22.80
CA GLY A 22 15.82 -51.14 -23.64
C GLY A 22 15.44 -50.45 -24.94
N GLY A 23 15.99 -49.28 -25.16
CA GLY A 23 15.91 -48.58 -26.43
C GLY A 23 15.88 -47.05 -26.30
N ALA A 24 17.05 -46.39 -26.24
CA ALA A 24 17.18 -44.94 -26.17
C ALA A 24 16.57 -44.19 -27.39
N GLY A 25 16.39 -44.84 -28.52
CA GLY A 25 15.88 -44.23 -29.75
C GLY A 25 14.37 -44.05 -29.81
N SER A 26 13.55 -44.87 -29.11
CA SER A 26 12.08 -44.77 -29.14
C SER A 26 11.54 -43.72 -28.17
N ALA A 27 12.25 -43.45 -27.11
CA ALA A 27 11.83 -42.49 -26.07
C ALA A 27 12.00 -41.03 -26.46
N LEU A 28 13.03 -40.70 -27.26
CA LEU A 28 13.20 -39.34 -27.84
C LEU A 28 12.11 -39.00 -28.85
N ARG A 29 11.52 -40.01 -29.52
CA ARG A 29 10.37 -39.80 -30.43
C ARG A 29 9.03 -39.59 -29.72
N LEU A 30 8.87 -40.02 -28.46
CA LEU A 30 7.64 -39.88 -27.69
C LEU A 30 7.59 -38.60 -26.85
N LEU A 31 8.74 -37.95 -26.61
CA LEU A 31 8.84 -36.72 -25.83
C LEU A 31 8.07 -35.54 -26.46
N PRO A 32 8.16 -35.27 -27.78
CA PRO A 32 7.37 -34.23 -28.40
C PRO A 32 5.87 -34.43 -28.28
N ALA A 33 5.38 -35.64 -28.53
CA ALA A 33 3.94 -35.95 -28.42
C ALA A 33 3.41 -35.95 -26.97
N PHE A 34 4.26 -36.18 -25.99
CA PHE A 34 3.92 -36.00 -24.56
C PHE A 34 3.84 -34.50 -24.23
N LEU A 35 4.85 -33.71 -24.61
CA LEU A 35 4.87 -32.26 -24.39
C LEU A 35 3.70 -31.56 -25.09
N GLU A 36 3.40 -31.93 -26.33
CA GLU A 36 2.24 -31.43 -27.08
C GLU A 36 0.92 -31.72 -26.35
N ARG A 37 0.74 -32.94 -25.84
CA ARG A 37 -0.45 -33.31 -25.06
C ARG A 37 -0.55 -32.53 -23.75
N GLN A 38 0.56 -32.30 -23.05
CA GLN A 38 0.57 -31.49 -21.83
C GLN A 38 0.29 -30.02 -22.14
N MET A 39 0.89 -29.45 -23.19
CA MET A 39 0.60 -28.10 -23.66
C MET A 39 -0.89 -27.94 -24.03
N ALA A 40 -1.44 -28.83 -24.82
CA ALA A 40 -2.87 -28.82 -25.18
C ALA A 40 -3.80 -28.91 -23.95
N ARG A 41 -3.40 -29.68 -22.91
CA ARG A 41 -4.16 -29.75 -21.63
C ARG A 41 -4.08 -28.42 -20.86
N LEU A 42 -2.91 -27.78 -20.81
CA LEU A 42 -2.72 -26.49 -20.19
C LEU A 42 -3.52 -25.40 -20.90
N GLU A 43 -3.41 -25.32 -22.22
CA GLU A 43 -4.17 -24.38 -23.06
C GLU A 43 -5.69 -24.56 -22.89
N LYS A 44 -6.17 -25.83 -22.90
CA LYS A 44 -7.58 -26.14 -22.64
C LYS A 44 -8.01 -25.71 -21.24
N GLY A 45 -7.15 -25.88 -20.25
CA GLY A 45 -7.37 -25.44 -18.88
C GLY A 45 -7.43 -23.91 -18.75
N GLU A 46 -6.55 -23.20 -19.43
CA GLU A 46 -6.53 -21.74 -19.48
C GLU A 46 -7.77 -21.17 -20.15
N HIS A 47 -8.15 -21.69 -21.32
CA HIS A 47 -9.39 -21.27 -22.00
C HIS A 47 -10.66 -21.55 -21.17
N ALA A 48 -10.69 -22.65 -20.41
CA ALA A 48 -11.78 -22.94 -19.49
C ALA A 48 -11.81 -21.91 -18.35
N ALA A 49 -10.66 -21.61 -17.78
CA ALA A 49 -10.52 -20.63 -16.71
C ALA A 49 -10.95 -19.21 -17.16
N GLU A 50 -10.57 -18.81 -18.37
CA GLU A 50 -10.99 -17.52 -18.95
C GLU A 50 -12.52 -17.41 -19.17
N ARG A 51 -13.16 -18.51 -19.63
CA ARG A 51 -14.62 -18.55 -19.75
C ARG A 51 -15.30 -18.45 -18.39
N ASP A 52 -14.82 -19.25 -17.42
CA ASP A 52 -15.35 -19.26 -16.08
C ASP A 52 -15.15 -17.91 -15.38
N PHE A 53 -14.01 -17.28 -15.59
CA PHE A 53 -13.71 -15.94 -15.09
C PHE A 53 -14.67 -14.90 -15.65
N ARG A 54 -14.90 -14.87 -16.98
CA ARG A 54 -15.87 -13.95 -17.61
C ARG A 54 -17.29 -14.17 -17.11
N ASP A 55 -17.69 -15.42 -16.87
CA ASP A 55 -19.01 -15.73 -16.33
C ASP A 55 -19.16 -15.25 -14.88
N LEU A 56 -18.09 -15.36 -14.08
CA LEU A 56 -18.06 -14.88 -12.69
C LEU A 56 -18.11 -13.34 -12.62
N LEU A 57 -17.43 -12.63 -13.54
CA LEU A 57 -17.44 -11.16 -13.56
C LEU A 57 -18.83 -10.54 -13.80
N ARG A 58 -19.75 -11.27 -14.43
CA ARG A 58 -21.14 -10.81 -14.67
C ARG A 58 -22.02 -10.87 -13.43
N LEU A 59 -21.52 -11.44 -12.32
CA LEU A 59 -22.29 -11.67 -11.11
C LEU A 59 -21.87 -10.67 -10.04
N SER A 60 -22.83 -10.24 -9.21
CA SER A 60 -22.50 -9.55 -7.97
C SER A 60 -21.68 -10.47 -7.05
N PHE A 61 -20.95 -9.89 -6.10
CA PHE A 61 -20.03 -10.62 -5.24
C PHE A 61 -20.72 -11.79 -4.51
N ASP A 62 -21.84 -11.54 -3.87
CA ASP A 62 -22.56 -12.56 -3.10
C ASP A 62 -23.00 -13.74 -3.96
N ILE A 63 -23.57 -13.45 -5.14
CA ILE A 63 -24.00 -14.47 -6.10
C ILE A 63 -22.79 -15.23 -6.65
N ARG A 64 -21.68 -14.53 -6.94
CA ARG A 64 -20.44 -15.12 -7.42
C ARG A 64 -19.87 -16.12 -6.40
N LEU A 65 -19.81 -15.70 -5.14
CA LEU A 65 -19.25 -16.50 -4.06
C LEU A 65 -20.12 -17.73 -3.77
N ASP A 66 -21.45 -17.56 -3.71
CA ASP A 66 -22.38 -18.66 -3.53
C ASP A 66 -22.33 -19.67 -4.68
N ARG A 67 -22.26 -19.19 -5.93
CA ARG A 67 -22.12 -20.04 -7.12
C ARG A 67 -20.83 -20.87 -7.08
N VAL A 68 -19.71 -20.26 -6.72
CA VAL A 68 -18.43 -20.98 -6.60
C VAL A 68 -18.50 -22.03 -5.49
N ARG A 69 -19.05 -21.66 -4.31
CA ARG A 69 -19.16 -22.56 -3.16
C ARG A 69 -20.04 -23.79 -3.42
N ARG A 70 -21.10 -23.65 -4.22
CA ARG A 70 -22.01 -24.75 -4.57
C ARG A 70 -21.55 -25.55 -5.77
N ALA A 71 -20.55 -25.10 -6.50
CA ALA A 71 -20.09 -25.80 -7.70
C ALA A 71 -19.21 -27.00 -7.33
N HIS A 72 -19.63 -28.21 -7.69
CA HIS A 72 -18.84 -29.42 -7.43
C HIS A 72 -17.83 -29.73 -8.54
N THR A 73 -18.07 -29.31 -9.79
CA THR A 73 -17.26 -29.71 -10.95
C THR A 73 -16.76 -28.52 -11.77
N ARG A 74 -17.32 -27.33 -11.59
CA ARG A 74 -16.98 -26.09 -12.30
C ARG A 74 -16.39 -25.08 -11.33
N PHE A 75 -15.78 -24.02 -11.82
CA PHE A 75 -15.16 -22.93 -11.03
C PHE A 75 -14.08 -23.44 -10.05
N ARG A 76 -13.17 -24.26 -10.57
CA ARG A 76 -12.05 -24.82 -9.82
C ARG A 76 -10.76 -24.78 -10.66
N GLY A 77 -9.64 -24.91 -10.01
CA GLY A 77 -8.34 -25.00 -10.67
C GLY A 77 -7.46 -23.77 -10.46
N VAL A 78 -6.17 -24.04 -10.54
CA VAL A 78 -5.10 -23.04 -10.32
C VAL A 78 -5.21 -21.87 -11.28
N ALA A 79 -5.50 -22.13 -12.57
CA ALA A 79 -5.58 -21.09 -13.60
C ALA A 79 -6.68 -20.05 -13.30
N LEU A 80 -7.88 -20.48 -12.88
CA LEU A 80 -8.95 -19.58 -12.52
C LEU A 80 -8.60 -18.73 -11.28
N ALA A 81 -8.00 -19.36 -10.26
CA ALA A 81 -7.55 -18.65 -9.07
C ALA A 81 -6.46 -17.61 -9.39
N GLN A 82 -5.54 -17.94 -10.31
CA GLN A 82 -4.52 -16.99 -10.79
C GLN A 82 -5.12 -15.77 -11.49
N LEU A 83 -6.14 -15.96 -12.34
CA LEU A 83 -6.83 -14.85 -13.00
C LEU A 83 -7.52 -13.93 -11.98
N LEU A 84 -8.21 -14.50 -11.00
CA LEU A 84 -8.87 -13.75 -9.92
C LEU A 84 -7.86 -12.96 -9.08
N LEU A 85 -6.73 -13.57 -8.70
CA LEU A 85 -5.69 -12.90 -7.91
C LEU A 85 -4.92 -11.86 -8.73
N ARG A 86 -4.77 -12.04 -10.04
CA ARG A 86 -4.21 -11.00 -10.91
C ARG A 86 -5.11 -9.78 -10.91
N GLN A 87 -6.42 -9.95 -11.03
CA GLN A 87 -7.36 -8.83 -10.92
C GLN A 87 -7.33 -8.20 -9.55
N ALA A 88 -7.27 -8.98 -8.47
CA ALA A 88 -7.08 -8.43 -7.14
C ALA A 88 -5.83 -7.53 -7.07
N TRP A 89 -4.69 -7.99 -7.59
CA TRP A 89 -3.43 -7.25 -7.60
C TRP A 89 -3.53 -5.90 -8.34
N GLU A 90 -4.17 -5.89 -9.51
CA GLU A 90 -4.35 -4.67 -10.33
C GLU A 90 -5.16 -3.58 -9.60
N HIS A 91 -6.06 -3.97 -8.67
CA HIS A 91 -6.91 -3.05 -7.92
C HIS A 91 -6.36 -2.69 -6.52
N ILE A 92 -5.25 -3.31 -6.06
CA ILE A 92 -4.66 -3.04 -4.73
C ILE A 92 -4.47 -1.53 -4.46
N PRO A 93 -4.00 -0.70 -5.41
CA PRO A 93 -3.73 0.70 -5.12
C PRO A 93 -4.96 1.56 -4.85
N ALA A 94 -6.14 1.18 -5.35
CA ALA A 94 -7.26 2.11 -5.42
C ALA A 94 -8.60 1.56 -4.90
N GLU A 95 -8.84 0.24 -4.99
CA GLU A 95 -10.17 -0.33 -4.78
C GLU A 95 -10.16 -1.52 -3.81
N PRO A 96 -9.97 -1.27 -2.49
CA PRO A 96 -9.83 -2.34 -1.49
C PRO A 96 -11.01 -3.31 -1.46
N ARG A 97 -12.23 -2.83 -1.70
CA ARG A 97 -13.42 -3.66 -1.75
C ARG A 97 -13.34 -4.68 -2.90
N ILE A 98 -12.92 -4.25 -4.08
CA ILE A 98 -12.76 -5.12 -5.25
C ILE A 98 -11.67 -6.16 -5.02
N VAL A 99 -10.54 -5.74 -4.40
CA VAL A 99 -9.46 -6.66 -3.99
C VAL A 99 -10.00 -7.76 -3.08
N TYR A 100 -10.78 -7.39 -2.06
CA TYR A 100 -11.39 -8.34 -1.14
C TYR A 100 -12.31 -9.33 -1.85
N GLU A 101 -13.18 -8.84 -2.73
CA GLU A 101 -14.13 -9.66 -3.48
C GLU A 101 -13.43 -10.69 -4.38
N PHE A 102 -12.37 -10.29 -5.08
CA PHE A 102 -11.58 -11.21 -5.92
C PHE A 102 -10.79 -12.21 -5.08
N ALA A 103 -10.17 -11.77 -4.00
CA ALA A 103 -9.40 -12.63 -3.12
C ALA A 103 -10.28 -13.70 -2.45
N GLU A 104 -11.46 -13.35 -1.94
CA GLU A 104 -12.41 -14.31 -1.38
C GLU A 104 -12.97 -15.28 -2.43
N THR A 105 -13.23 -14.79 -3.65
CA THR A 105 -13.64 -15.66 -4.75
C THR A 105 -12.53 -16.65 -5.11
N ALA A 106 -11.27 -16.21 -5.18
CA ALA A 106 -10.12 -17.08 -5.43
C ALA A 106 -9.94 -18.12 -4.32
N GLN A 107 -10.10 -17.72 -3.06
CA GLN A 107 -10.06 -18.63 -1.92
C GLN A 107 -11.16 -19.71 -1.99
N ALA A 108 -12.37 -19.34 -2.43
CA ALA A 108 -13.46 -20.29 -2.63
C ALA A 108 -13.18 -21.29 -3.78
N VAL A 109 -12.63 -20.80 -4.90
CA VAL A 109 -12.17 -21.64 -6.04
C VAL A 109 -11.13 -22.68 -5.57
N LEU A 110 -10.15 -22.24 -4.75
CA LEU A 110 -9.05 -23.08 -4.29
C LEU A 110 -9.50 -24.17 -3.32
N ARG A 111 -10.59 -23.98 -2.57
CA ARG A 111 -11.19 -25.03 -1.73
C ARG A 111 -11.65 -26.26 -2.53
N HIS A 112 -12.03 -26.08 -3.79
CA HIS A 112 -12.48 -27.14 -4.70
C HIS A 112 -11.38 -27.57 -5.68
N THR A 113 -10.16 -27.03 -5.52
CA THR A 113 -9.01 -27.34 -6.38
C THR A 113 -8.19 -28.48 -5.78
N VAL A 114 -7.68 -29.34 -6.62
CA VAL A 114 -6.79 -30.42 -6.18
C VAL A 114 -5.56 -29.83 -5.49
N ALA A 115 -5.25 -30.37 -4.31
CA ALA A 115 -4.12 -29.90 -3.51
C ALA A 115 -2.81 -30.03 -4.31
N SER A 116 -2.05 -28.96 -4.36
CA SER A 116 -0.75 -28.87 -5.02
C SER A 116 0.04 -27.71 -4.42
N PRO A 117 1.37 -27.68 -4.55
CA PRO A 117 2.17 -26.56 -4.08
C PRO A 117 1.71 -25.21 -4.68
N ALA A 118 1.30 -25.19 -5.95
CA ALA A 118 0.77 -24.02 -6.60
C ALA A 118 -0.57 -23.58 -6.00
N ALA A 119 -1.52 -24.50 -5.74
CA ALA A 119 -2.79 -24.19 -5.09
C ALA A 119 -2.58 -23.65 -3.67
N SER A 120 -1.64 -24.24 -2.92
CA SER A 120 -1.26 -23.78 -1.58
C SER A 120 -0.69 -22.36 -1.61
N ALA A 121 0.25 -22.07 -2.51
CA ALA A 121 0.82 -20.73 -2.68
C ALA A 121 -0.25 -19.68 -3.01
N LEU A 122 -1.18 -20.02 -3.91
CA LEU A 122 -2.29 -19.11 -4.26
C LEU A 122 -3.29 -18.93 -3.11
N SER A 123 -3.51 -19.96 -2.27
CA SER A 123 -4.35 -19.83 -1.08
C SER A 123 -3.75 -18.85 -0.07
N VAL A 124 -2.42 -18.88 0.09
CA VAL A 124 -1.71 -17.87 0.91
C VAL A 124 -1.90 -16.47 0.31
N ARG A 125 -1.68 -16.30 -1.01
CA ARG A 125 -1.89 -15.01 -1.69
C ARG A 125 -3.31 -14.50 -1.55
N ALA A 126 -4.32 -15.36 -1.72
CA ALA A 126 -5.71 -14.98 -1.51
C ALA A 126 -5.95 -14.46 -0.08
N ALA A 127 -5.40 -15.12 0.92
CA ALA A 127 -5.54 -14.70 2.31
C ALA A 127 -4.86 -13.34 2.59
N ILE A 128 -3.64 -13.10 2.09
CA ILE A 128 -2.94 -11.84 2.31
C ILE A 128 -3.56 -10.67 1.53
N TYR A 129 -4.09 -10.90 0.33
CA TYR A 129 -4.78 -9.84 -0.43
C TYR A 129 -6.11 -9.46 0.25
N ALA A 130 -6.87 -10.43 0.74
CA ALA A 130 -8.05 -10.16 1.55
C ALA A 130 -7.68 -9.41 2.84
N GLY A 131 -6.59 -9.81 3.52
CA GLY A 131 -6.07 -9.12 4.70
C GLY A 131 -5.65 -7.68 4.41
N ASN A 132 -4.93 -7.45 3.32
CA ASN A 132 -4.54 -6.10 2.91
C ASN A 132 -5.74 -5.23 2.53
N ALA A 133 -6.75 -5.80 1.90
CA ALA A 133 -7.98 -5.10 1.58
C ALA A 133 -8.74 -4.65 2.82
N LEU A 134 -8.86 -5.53 3.84
CA LEU A 134 -9.46 -5.19 5.13
C LEU A 134 -8.67 -4.11 5.86
N ARG A 135 -7.32 -4.21 5.84
CA ARG A 135 -6.43 -3.16 6.38
C ARG A 135 -6.71 -1.81 5.74
N ALA A 136 -6.80 -1.77 4.41
CA ALA A 136 -7.07 -0.53 3.67
C ALA A 136 -8.49 0.03 3.90
N GLN A 137 -9.44 -0.81 4.35
CA GLN A 137 -10.77 -0.41 4.80
C GLN A 137 -10.82 -0.02 6.29
N GLY A 138 -9.67 -0.03 6.99
CA GLY A 138 -9.59 0.33 8.42
C GLY A 138 -9.90 -0.82 9.39
N ASP A 139 -10.33 -2.00 8.92
CA ASP A 139 -10.58 -3.16 9.79
C ASP A 139 -9.28 -3.93 10.08
N LEU A 140 -8.44 -3.33 10.95
CA LEU A 140 -7.14 -3.90 11.30
C LEU A 140 -7.24 -5.22 12.07
N GLN A 141 -8.35 -5.47 12.79
CA GLN A 141 -8.56 -6.71 13.52
C GLN A 141 -8.87 -7.87 12.58
N ALA A 142 -9.79 -7.68 11.63
CA ALA A 142 -10.09 -8.69 10.62
C ALA A 142 -8.88 -8.93 9.70
N ALA A 143 -8.12 -7.88 9.37
CA ALA A 143 -6.86 -8.00 8.64
C ALA A 143 -5.86 -8.91 9.38
N ASP A 144 -5.68 -8.71 10.69
CA ASP A 144 -4.77 -9.51 11.51
C ASP A 144 -5.15 -11.00 11.51
N ALA A 145 -6.45 -11.29 11.61
CA ALA A 145 -6.96 -12.67 11.51
C ALA A 145 -6.65 -13.31 10.13
N ARG A 146 -6.71 -12.53 9.04
CA ARG A 146 -6.34 -13.02 7.69
C ARG A 146 -4.85 -13.30 7.57
N PHE A 147 -3.98 -12.49 8.12
CA PHE A 147 -2.54 -12.77 8.12
C PHE A 147 -2.18 -13.96 9.00
N ALA A 148 -2.81 -14.12 10.16
CA ALA A 148 -2.67 -15.32 10.99
C ALA A 148 -3.10 -16.59 10.21
N PHE A 149 -4.21 -16.53 9.48
CA PHE A 149 -4.65 -17.61 8.61
C PHE A 149 -3.63 -17.90 7.48
N ALA A 150 -3.09 -16.87 6.83
CA ALA A 150 -2.04 -17.04 5.81
C ALA A 150 -0.80 -17.76 6.37
N ARG A 151 -0.34 -17.35 7.57
CA ARG A 151 0.77 -18.03 8.28
C ARG A 151 0.45 -19.50 8.58
N SER A 152 -0.77 -19.80 9.03
CA SER A 152 -1.19 -21.18 9.27
C SER A 152 -1.19 -22.03 8.00
N LEU A 153 -1.64 -21.46 6.86
CA LEU A 153 -1.56 -22.13 5.57
C LEU A 153 -0.12 -22.50 5.19
N ILE A 154 0.82 -21.58 5.35
CA ILE A 154 2.25 -21.82 5.09
C ILE A 154 2.74 -23.03 5.91
N THR A 155 2.45 -23.02 7.22
CA THR A 155 2.91 -24.06 8.14
C THR A 155 2.36 -25.45 7.79
N HIS A 156 1.06 -25.52 7.42
CA HIS A 156 0.39 -26.81 7.20
C HIS A 156 0.50 -27.33 5.76
N SER A 157 0.71 -26.47 4.77
CA SER A 157 0.72 -26.88 3.37
C SER A 157 2.11 -27.10 2.77
N GLY A 158 3.18 -26.87 3.56
CA GLY A 158 4.55 -27.08 3.12
C GLY A 158 4.97 -26.18 1.95
N VAL A 159 4.43 -24.97 1.86
CA VAL A 159 4.88 -23.96 0.88
C VAL A 159 6.35 -23.65 1.12
N THR A 160 7.18 -23.81 0.09
CA THR A 160 8.63 -23.53 0.12
C THR A 160 9.04 -22.36 -0.77
N ASP A 161 8.08 -21.72 -1.45
CA ASP A 161 8.32 -20.62 -2.36
C ASP A 161 8.72 -19.37 -1.57
N THR A 162 9.99 -18.98 -1.68
CA THR A 162 10.58 -17.81 -1.01
C THR A 162 9.83 -16.51 -1.32
N LEU A 163 9.30 -16.36 -2.55
CA LEU A 163 8.56 -15.16 -2.95
C LEU A 163 7.21 -15.05 -2.23
N VAL A 164 6.56 -16.18 -1.93
CA VAL A 164 5.33 -16.19 -1.12
C VAL A 164 5.60 -15.70 0.30
N TYR A 165 6.71 -16.12 0.92
CA TYR A 165 7.12 -15.61 2.23
C TYR A 165 7.40 -14.12 2.18
N ALA A 166 8.07 -13.65 1.12
CA ALA A 166 8.35 -12.23 0.93
C ALA A 166 7.06 -11.39 0.84
N GLU A 167 6.06 -11.85 0.08
CA GLU A 167 4.75 -11.20 -0.03
C GLU A 167 4.04 -11.13 1.33
N VAL A 168 4.00 -12.24 2.07
CA VAL A 168 3.36 -12.28 3.40
C VAL A 168 4.02 -11.28 4.34
N ASP A 169 5.36 -11.25 4.38
CA ASP A 169 6.11 -10.34 5.23
C ASP A 169 5.89 -8.87 4.84
N TRP A 170 5.82 -8.55 3.56
CA TRP A 170 5.54 -7.20 3.10
C TRP A 170 4.16 -6.72 3.53
N PHE A 171 3.10 -7.47 3.21
CA PHE A 171 1.74 -7.06 3.53
C PHE A 171 1.46 -7.08 5.04
N GLU A 172 1.97 -8.06 5.77
CA GLU A 172 1.87 -8.09 7.23
C GLU A 172 2.68 -6.94 7.85
N GLY A 173 3.88 -6.64 7.35
CA GLY A 173 4.67 -5.48 7.76
C GLY A 173 3.91 -4.17 7.55
N THR A 174 3.17 -4.04 6.44
CA THR A 174 2.29 -2.89 6.20
C THR A 174 1.18 -2.81 7.25
N LEU A 175 0.56 -3.94 7.61
CA LEU A 175 -0.44 -3.98 8.69
C LEU A 175 0.17 -3.58 10.04
N ARG A 176 1.35 -4.11 10.39
CA ARG A 176 2.03 -3.76 11.65
C ARG A 176 2.36 -2.27 11.72
N LYS A 177 2.74 -1.65 10.60
CA LYS A 177 2.95 -0.20 10.48
C LYS A 177 1.65 0.56 10.83
N ASP A 178 0.52 0.17 10.26
CA ASP A 178 -0.76 0.82 10.52
C ASP A 178 -1.27 0.58 11.95
N GLN A 179 -0.93 -0.56 12.55
CA GLN A 179 -1.12 -0.85 13.98
C GLN A 179 -0.12 -0.12 14.89
N ARG A 180 0.80 0.67 14.33
CA ARG A 180 1.90 1.37 15.04
C ARG A 180 2.89 0.45 15.77
N ARG A 181 2.96 -0.79 15.36
CA ARG A 181 3.94 -1.78 15.81
C ARG A 181 5.20 -1.65 14.94
N PHE A 182 5.87 -0.49 15.05
CA PHE A 182 6.91 -0.09 14.10
C PHE A 182 8.13 -1.02 14.10
N ALA A 183 8.54 -1.55 15.26
CA ALA A 183 9.66 -2.50 15.32
C ALA A 183 9.33 -3.81 14.58
N ASP A 184 8.11 -4.33 14.78
CA ASP A 184 7.66 -5.54 14.09
C ASP A 184 7.53 -5.29 12.57
N ALA A 185 7.00 -4.12 12.19
CA ALA A 185 6.88 -3.71 10.80
C ALA A 185 8.25 -3.64 10.11
N GLU A 186 9.22 -2.96 10.73
CA GLU A 186 10.58 -2.83 10.21
C GLU A 186 11.25 -4.19 9.99
N ALA A 187 11.16 -5.08 10.99
CA ALA A 187 11.73 -6.42 10.90
C ALA A 187 11.11 -7.24 9.75
N LEU A 188 9.78 -7.18 9.59
CA LEU A 188 9.08 -7.87 8.52
C LEU A 188 9.43 -7.29 7.14
N LEU A 189 9.48 -5.97 6.99
CA LEU A 189 9.81 -5.31 5.72
C LEU A 189 11.25 -5.60 5.29
N LEU A 190 12.22 -5.53 6.22
CA LEU A 190 13.61 -5.86 5.94
C LEU A 190 13.75 -7.33 5.51
N ARG A 191 13.05 -8.26 6.19
CA ARG A 191 13.04 -9.68 5.82
C ARG A 191 12.39 -9.89 4.45
N SER A 192 11.30 -9.20 4.14
CA SER A 192 10.66 -9.24 2.83
C SER A 192 11.60 -8.82 1.71
N ILE A 193 12.30 -7.69 1.86
CA ILE A 193 13.31 -7.20 0.91
C ILE A 193 14.38 -8.26 0.67
N MET A 194 14.90 -8.85 1.75
CA MET A 194 15.91 -9.91 1.66
C MET A 194 15.39 -11.13 0.91
N LEU A 195 14.16 -11.59 1.22
CA LEU A 195 13.56 -12.77 0.60
C LEU A 195 13.27 -12.55 -0.90
N TYR A 196 12.79 -11.38 -1.31
CA TYR A 196 12.63 -11.05 -2.73
C TYR A 196 13.97 -11.09 -3.46
N ARG A 197 15.03 -10.51 -2.88
CA ARG A 197 16.38 -10.54 -3.46
C ARG A 197 16.94 -11.95 -3.57
N LEU A 198 16.77 -12.78 -2.55
CA LEU A 198 17.17 -14.18 -2.56
C LEU A 198 16.38 -15.00 -3.59
N GLY A 199 15.10 -14.71 -3.77
CA GLY A 199 14.25 -15.29 -4.79
C GLY A 199 14.51 -14.82 -6.22
N GLY A 200 15.43 -13.86 -6.39
CA GLY A 200 15.84 -13.32 -7.70
C GLY A 200 14.90 -12.22 -8.23
N ASP A 201 13.87 -11.81 -7.47
CA ASP A 201 12.93 -10.78 -7.87
C ASP A 201 13.33 -9.41 -7.29
N GLN A 202 14.33 -8.79 -7.88
CA GLN A 202 14.82 -7.47 -7.50
C GLN A 202 13.74 -6.37 -7.66
N ARG A 203 12.88 -6.52 -8.67
CA ARG A 203 11.81 -5.54 -8.94
C ARG A 203 10.75 -5.59 -7.84
N ALA A 204 10.30 -6.75 -7.42
CA ALA A 204 9.34 -6.88 -6.34
C ALA A 204 9.90 -6.42 -4.99
N ALA A 205 11.22 -6.50 -4.76
CA ALA A 205 11.87 -5.99 -3.55
C ALA A 205 11.69 -4.47 -3.34
N VAL A 206 11.32 -3.73 -4.39
CA VAL A 206 11.09 -2.28 -4.29
C VAL A 206 9.80 -1.95 -3.53
N TYR A 207 8.77 -2.78 -3.61
CA TYR A 207 7.51 -2.52 -2.90
C TYR A 207 7.68 -2.48 -1.37
N PRO A 208 8.26 -3.49 -0.71
CA PRO A 208 8.52 -3.41 0.72
C PRO A 208 9.57 -2.33 1.06
N LEU A 209 10.51 -2.02 0.17
CA LEU A 209 11.47 -0.94 0.37
C LEU A 209 10.77 0.43 0.43
N VAL A 210 9.81 0.70 -0.46
CA VAL A 210 9.00 1.93 -0.41
C VAL A 210 8.15 1.98 0.86
N THR A 211 7.55 0.84 1.26
CA THR A 211 6.80 0.76 2.51
C THR A 211 7.69 1.05 3.73
N LEU A 212 8.95 0.60 3.71
CA LEU A 212 9.95 0.91 4.75
C LEU A 212 10.28 2.41 4.77
N GLY A 213 10.40 3.05 3.61
CA GLY A 213 10.55 4.50 3.52
C GLY A 213 9.37 5.27 4.13
N ILE A 214 8.13 4.80 3.89
CA ILE A 214 6.93 5.38 4.52
C ILE A 214 6.96 5.17 6.04
N LEU A 215 7.39 4.00 6.53
CA LEU A 215 7.55 3.74 7.96
C LEU A 215 8.55 4.70 8.61
N TYR A 216 9.71 4.93 7.99
CA TYR A 216 10.69 5.90 8.50
C TYR A 216 10.15 7.32 8.46
N PHE A 217 9.42 7.70 7.40
CA PHE A 217 8.75 8.99 7.33
C PHE A 217 7.72 9.17 8.47
N ASP A 218 6.89 8.16 8.72
CA ASP A 218 5.91 8.16 9.80
C ASP A 218 6.56 8.29 11.17
N ARG A 219 7.75 7.71 11.38
CA ARG A 219 8.56 7.86 12.60
C ARG A 219 9.31 9.18 12.70
N GLN A 220 9.24 10.04 11.67
CA GLN A 220 10.02 11.27 11.52
C GLN A 220 11.54 11.03 11.36
N ASP A 221 11.94 9.82 11.04
CA ASP A 221 13.31 9.47 10.66
C ASP A 221 13.56 9.87 9.19
N TYR A 222 13.34 11.17 8.89
CA TYR A 222 13.29 11.69 7.53
C TYR A 222 14.56 11.45 6.72
N ARG A 223 15.73 11.41 7.37
CA ARG A 223 16.99 11.11 6.67
C ARG A 223 17.00 9.66 6.16
N GLN A 224 16.59 8.70 6.99
CA GLN A 224 16.47 7.30 6.58
C GLN A 224 15.38 7.12 5.51
N ALA A 225 14.26 7.82 5.63
CA ALA A 225 13.20 7.82 4.61
C ALA A 225 13.74 8.29 3.27
N LEU A 226 14.47 9.43 3.24
CA LEU A 226 15.07 10.00 2.03
C LEU A 226 16.03 9.02 1.34
N ASP A 227 16.94 8.43 2.11
CA ASP A 227 17.92 7.48 1.58
C ASP A 227 17.23 6.21 1.04
N THR A 228 16.17 5.75 1.74
CA THR A 228 15.37 4.60 1.33
C THR A 228 14.61 4.88 0.01
N TYR A 229 14.01 6.06 -0.15
CA TYR A 229 13.32 6.43 -1.40
C TYR A 229 14.31 6.64 -2.56
N LYS A 230 15.48 7.22 -2.32
CA LYS A 230 16.55 7.29 -3.35
C LYS A 230 16.98 5.89 -3.80
N GLY A 231 17.15 4.97 -2.84
CA GLY A 231 17.43 3.58 -3.13
C GLY A 231 16.31 2.90 -3.93
N ALA A 232 15.05 3.16 -3.60
CA ALA A 232 13.92 2.62 -4.35
C ALA A 232 13.87 3.14 -5.80
N LEU A 233 14.04 4.46 -6.00
CA LEU A 233 14.04 5.08 -7.33
C LEU A 233 15.17 4.56 -8.23
N SER A 234 16.32 4.19 -7.67
CA SER A 234 17.45 3.63 -8.47
C SER A 234 17.11 2.24 -9.08
N HIS A 235 16.06 1.58 -8.61
CA HIS A 235 15.58 0.30 -9.12
C HIS A 235 14.29 0.41 -9.95
N LEU A 236 13.74 1.61 -10.10
CA LEU A 236 12.51 1.88 -10.85
C LEU A 236 12.84 2.59 -12.17
N GLN A 237 12.00 2.37 -13.16
CA GLN A 237 12.02 3.07 -14.44
C GLN A 237 10.66 3.73 -14.66
N PRO A 238 10.58 5.04 -14.91
CA PRO A 238 9.32 5.75 -15.07
C PRO A 238 8.47 5.22 -16.23
N GLU A 239 9.11 4.63 -17.26
CA GLU A 239 8.44 4.09 -18.45
C GLU A 239 7.66 2.79 -18.16
N THR A 240 8.12 2.01 -17.17
CA THR A 240 7.52 0.68 -16.87
C THR A 240 6.41 0.74 -15.85
N ASP A 241 6.49 1.68 -14.90
CA ASP A 241 5.45 1.91 -13.89
C ASP A 241 5.41 3.39 -13.49
N PRO A 242 4.87 4.27 -14.35
CA PRO A 242 4.91 5.72 -14.15
C PRO A 242 4.19 6.16 -12.87
N ARG A 243 3.08 5.50 -12.50
CA ARG A 243 2.31 5.86 -11.29
C ARG A 243 3.08 5.54 -10.02
N PHE A 244 3.70 4.37 -9.96
CA PHE A 244 4.47 3.96 -8.78
C PHE A 244 5.74 4.82 -8.66
N TYR A 245 6.44 5.06 -9.76
CA TYR A 245 7.59 5.96 -9.80
C TYR A 245 7.20 7.37 -9.32
N CYS A 246 6.13 7.95 -9.85
CA CYS A 246 5.59 9.24 -9.43
C CYS A 246 5.28 9.27 -7.92
N SER A 247 4.67 8.21 -7.39
CA SER A 247 4.37 8.11 -5.96
C SER A 247 5.62 8.10 -5.09
N VAL A 248 6.67 7.35 -5.47
CA VAL A 248 7.95 7.31 -4.73
C VAL A 248 8.68 8.64 -4.82
N HIS A 249 8.69 9.26 -6.01
CA HIS A 249 9.29 10.57 -6.23
C HIS A 249 8.59 11.66 -5.40
N HIS A 250 7.26 11.62 -5.33
CA HIS A 250 6.49 12.51 -4.45
C HIS A 250 6.88 12.35 -2.97
N ASN A 251 6.97 11.10 -2.48
CA ASN A 251 7.36 10.84 -1.09
C ASN A 251 8.77 11.36 -0.80
N LEU A 252 9.70 11.23 -1.75
CA LEU A 252 11.05 11.81 -1.67
C LEU A 252 10.97 13.34 -1.56
N THR A 253 10.23 14.00 -2.45
CA THR A 253 10.09 15.47 -2.46
C THR A 253 9.45 15.99 -1.16
N LEU A 254 8.40 15.33 -0.69
CA LEU A 254 7.78 15.65 0.60
C LEU A 254 8.75 15.46 1.77
N THR A 255 9.58 14.42 1.73
CA THR A 255 10.61 14.17 2.76
C THR A 255 11.65 15.29 2.78
N LEU A 256 12.05 15.83 1.64
CA LEU A 256 12.93 16.99 1.54
C LEU A 256 12.30 18.24 2.18
N CYS A 257 10.98 18.46 1.97
CA CYS A 257 10.26 19.53 2.65
C CYS A 257 10.30 19.37 4.17
N GLU A 258 10.09 18.15 4.68
CA GLU A 258 10.09 17.87 6.13
C GLU A 258 11.50 17.98 6.76
N LEU A 259 12.56 17.75 5.98
CA LEU A 259 13.94 17.99 6.38
C LEU A 259 14.33 19.48 6.39
N GLY A 260 13.48 20.37 5.82
CA GLY A 260 13.83 21.77 5.61
C GLY A 260 14.78 22.01 4.42
N GLU A 261 15.01 21.00 3.59
CA GLU A 261 15.84 21.07 2.39
C GLU A 261 15.03 21.65 1.21
N HIS A 262 14.49 22.87 1.37
CA HIS A 262 13.47 23.43 0.49
C HIS A 262 13.97 23.67 -0.95
N HIS A 263 15.23 24.03 -1.15
CA HIS A 263 15.81 24.15 -2.48
C HIS A 263 15.88 22.80 -3.19
N ALA A 264 16.35 21.76 -2.49
CA ALA A 264 16.39 20.41 -3.05
C ALA A 264 14.97 19.86 -3.31
N ALA A 265 13.99 20.23 -2.49
CA ALA A 265 12.58 19.89 -2.73
C ALA A 265 12.04 20.57 -3.99
N ALA A 266 12.37 21.86 -4.21
CA ALA A 266 11.96 22.58 -5.40
C ALA A 266 12.59 22.00 -6.67
N ASP A 267 13.90 21.68 -6.63
CA ASP A 267 14.62 21.04 -7.75
C ASP A 267 14.03 19.64 -8.06
N ALA A 268 13.73 18.85 -7.03
CA ALA A 268 13.09 17.56 -7.20
C ALA A 268 11.70 17.69 -7.82
N LEU A 269 10.91 18.66 -7.37
CA LEU A 269 9.57 18.93 -7.90
C LEU A 269 9.62 19.31 -9.39
N GLU A 270 10.55 20.21 -9.76
CA GLU A 270 10.70 20.64 -11.15
C GLU A 270 11.15 19.48 -12.05
N THR A 271 12.12 18.69 -11.61
CA THR A 271 12.59 17.49 -12.33
C THR A 271 11.48 16.45 -12.49
N GLY A 272 10.56 16.34 -11.49
CA GLY A 272 9.45 15.39 -11.49
C GLY A 272 8.17 15.91 -12.16
N ARG A 273 8.12 17.14 -12.66
CA ARG A 273 6.88 17.77 -13.17
C ARG A 273 6.16 16.94 -14.23
N ASP A 274 6.92 16.39 -15.18
CA ASP A 274 6.37 15.54 -16.25
C ASP A 274 5.76 14.25 -15.72
N LEU A 275 6.26 13.72 -14.60
CA LEU A 275 5.71 12.52 -13.96
C LEU A 275 4.29 12.79 -13.41
N TYR A 276 4.06 13.95 -12.83
CA TYR A 276 2.74 14.33 -12.34
C TYR A 276 1.76 14.61 -13.49
N GLN A 277 2.24 15.17 -14.61
CA GLN A 277 1.42 15.33 -15.82
C GLN A 277 0.99 13.99 -16.43
N ALA A 278 1.85 12.99 -16.36
CA ALA A 278 1.54 11.63 -16.80
C ALA A 278 0.52 10.91 -15.89
N CYS A 279 0.25 11.44 -14.69
CA CYS A 279 -0.68 10.90 -13.71
C CYS A 279 -1.76 11.93 -13.34
N PRO A 280 -2.75 12.21 -14.21
CA PRO A 280 -3.68 13.32 -14.06
C PRO A 280 -4.86 13.04 -13.10
N ASP A 281 -4.83 11.95 -12.36
CA ASP A 281 -5.88 11.63 -11.39
C ASP A 281 -5.93 12.65 -10.23
N ALA A 282 -7.14 12.88 -9.69
CA ALA A 282 -7.39 13.91 -8.69
C ALA A 282 -6.52 13.77 -7.44
N HIS A 283 -6.28 12.54 -6.99
CA HIS A 283 -5.45 12.25 -5.82
C HIS A 283 -3.98 12.68 -6.04
N THR A 284 -3.38 12.30 -7.18
CA THR A 284 -2.02 12.70 -7.54
C THR A 284 -1.90 14.22 -7.67
N GLN A 285 -2.89 14.89 -8.27
CA GLN A 285 -2.89 16.34 -8.42
C GLN A 285 -3.06 17.06 -7.07
N ALA A 286 -3.86 16.54 -6.15
CA ALA A 286 -3.95 17.09 -4.79
C ALA A 286 -2.62 16.97 -4.04
N ARG A 287 -1.94 15.82 -4.15
CA ARG A 287 -0.61 15.63 -3.55
C ARG A 287 0.44 16.57 -4.14
N LEU A 288 0.44 16.78 -5.45
CA LEU A 288 1.31 17.75 -6.12
C LEU A 288 1.09 19.17 -5.54
N ALA A 289 -0.16 19.63 -5.55
CA ALA A 289 -0.50 20.95 -5.04
C ALA A 289 -0.10 21.13 -3.56
N TRP A 290 -0.17 20.06 -2.75
CA TRP A 290 0.28 20.11 -1.35
C TRP A 290 1.77 20.36 -1.22
N VAL A 291 2.60 19.66 -1.99
CA VAL A 291 4.06 19.86 -2.01
C VAL A 291 4.40 21.26 -2.54
N GLU A 292 3.75 21.71 -3.61
CA GLU A 292 3.89 23.09 -4.14
C GLU A 292 3.57 24.14 -3.07
N GLY A 293 2.48 23.95 -2.34
CA GLY A 293 2.09 24.83 -1.23
C GLY A 293 3.14 24.84 -0.10
N LYS A 294 3.70 23.69 0.28
CA LYS A 294 4.77 23.61 1.30
C LYS A 294 6.04 24.33 0.86
N ILE A 295 6.45 24.16 -0.38
CA ILE A 295 7.61 24.85 -0.95
C ILE A 295 7.36 26.36 -1.02
N ALA A 296 6.19 26.79 -1.51
CA ALA A 296 5.81 28.20 -1.55
C ALA A 296 5.81 28.83 -0.15
N LEU A 297 5.26 28.15 0.85
CA LEU A 297 5.27 28.59 2.25
C LEU A 297 6.68 28.75 2.80
N ALA A 298 7.58 27.84 2.48
CA ALA A 298 8.97 27.86 2.90
C ALA A 298 9.73 29.07 2.33
N PHE A 299 9.46 29.42 1.07
CA PHE A 299 10.03 30.61 0.42
C PHE A 299 9.28 31.92 0.73
N GLY A 300 8.23 31.89 1.55
CA GLY A 300 7.48 33.08 1.94
C GLY A 300 6.46 33.55 0.89
N HIS A 301 6.17 32.75 -0.13
CA HIS A 301 5.16 33.03 -1.16
C HIS A 301 3.76 32.71 -0.62
N LEU A 302 3.31 33.47 0.39
CA LEU A 302 2.14 33.15 1.21
C LEU A 302 0.83 33.06 0.40
N ALA A 303 0.63 33.89 -0.62
CA ALA A 303 -0.57 33.86 -1.46
C ALA A 303 -0.65 32.58 -2.29
N GLN A 304 0.48 32.14 -2.87
CA GLN A 304 0.57 30.90 -3.63
C GLN A 304 0.37 29.67 -2.72
N ALA A 305 0.95 29.70 -1.51
CA ALA A 305 0.76 28.63 -0.53
C ALA A 305 -0.71 28.51 -0.10
N GLU A 306 -1.39 29.66 0.14
CA GLU A 306 -2.81 29.68 0.49
C GLU A 306 -3.68 29.05 -0.60
N GLU A 307 -3.50 29.46 -1.86
CA GLU A 307 -4.26 28.93 -3.00
C GLU A 307 -4.09 27.43 -3.12
N ALA A 308 -2.85 26.94 -3.05
CA ALA A 308 -2.53 25.54 -3.12
C ALA A 308 -3.18 24.75 -1.97
N PHE A 309 -3.04 25.18 -0.72
CA PHE A 309 -3.63 24.48 0.42
C PHE A 309 -5.15 24.49 0.43
N LEU A 310 -5.80 25.55 -0.03
CA LEU A 310 -7.25 25.60 -0.20
C LEU A 310 -7.73 24.58 -1.26
N ALA A 311 -7.02 24.46 -2.37
CA ALA A 311 -7.33 23.48 -3.41
C ALA A 311 -7.20 22.03 -2.89
N VAL A 312 -6.10 21.73 -2.22
CA VAL A 312 -5.82 20.42 -1.60
C VAL A 312 -6.87 20.06 -0.56
N ARG A 313 -7.18 21.01 0.34
CA ARG A 313 -8.18 20.82 1.39
C ARG A 313 -9.55 20.43 0.83
N ARG A 314 -10.00 21.14 -0.23
CA ARG A 314 -11.26 20.79 -0.93
C ARG A 314 -11.22 19.37 -1.50
N GLY A 315 -10.08 18.93 -2.05
CA GLY A 315 -9.89 17.57 -2.56
C GLY A 315 -10.05 16.54 -1.46
N PHE A 316 -9.31 16.66 -0.36
CA PHE A 316 -9.34 15.70 0.74
C PHE A 316 -10.68 15.66 1.49
N ILE A 317 -11.40 16.77 1.61
CA ILE A 317 -12.77 16.78 2.13
C ILE A 317 -13.69 15.94 1.25
N LYS A 318 -13.58 16.07 -0.09
CA LYS A 318 -14.38 15.29 -1.03
C LYS A 318 -14.07 13.78 -0.99
N GLU A 319 -12.82 13.43 -0.68
CA GLU A 319 -12.35 12.06 -0.52
C GLU A 319 -12.61 11.49 0.89
N GLU A 320 -13.25 12.25 1.77
CA GLU A 320 -13.51 11.89 3.18
C GLU A 320 -12.22 11.53 3.96
N ASN A 321 -11.07 12.05 3.52
CA ASN A 321 -9.77 11.83 4.16
C ASN A 321 -9.57 12.81 5.32
N GLY A 322 -10.05 12.45 6.49
CA GLY A 322 -10.06 13.32 7.67
C GLY A 322 -8.65 13.72 8.15
N TYR A 323 -7.70 12.79 8.17
CA TYR A 323 -6.34 13.07 8.66
C TYR A 323 -5.59 14.06 7.77
N ASP A 324 -5.56 13.84 6.46
CA ASP A 324 -4.84 14.74 5.54
C ASP A 324 -5.55 16.10 5.43
N THR A 325 -6.89 16.12 5.55
CA THR A 325 -7.65 17.38 5.66
C THR A 325 -7.23 18.17 6.89
N ALA A 326 -7.03 17.53 8.05
CA ALA A 326 -6.55 18.19 9.25
C ALA A 326 -5.13 18.73 9.07
N MET A 327 -4.24 17.95 8.48
CA MET A 327 -2.85 18.34 8.25
C MET A 327 -2.73 19.56 7.31
N VAL A 328 -3.43 19.53 6.16
CA VAL A 328 -3.42 20.68 5.24
C VAL A 328 -4.11 21.91 5.82
N SER A 329 -5.12 21.72 6.67
CA SER A 329 -5.75 22.83 7.39
C SER A 329 -4.79 23.51 8.36
N LEU A 330 -3.89 22.77 8.99
CA LEU A 330 -2.84 23.34 9.83
C LEU A 330 -1.74 24.04 9.03
N ASP A 331 -1.37 23.51 7.85
CA ASP A 331 -0.48 24.21 6.93
C ASP A 331 -1.09 25.55 6.49
N LEU A 332 -2.41 25.58 6.21
CA LEU A 332 -3.16 26.80 5.92
C LEU A 332 -3.24 27.75 7.13
N ALA A 333 -3.45 27.22 8.33
CA ALA A 333 -3.42 28.02 9.57
C ALA A 333 -2.07 28.71 9.77
N LEU A 334 -0.96 28.03 9.39
CA LEU A 334 0.36 28.63 9.43
C LEU A 334 0.51 29.81 8.47
N VAL A 335 -0.08 29.72 7.27
CA VAL A 335 -0.15 30.86 6.33
C VAL A 335 -0.90 32.04 6.96
N TYR A 336 -2.11 31.80 7.49
CA TYR A 336 -2.93 32.84 8.13
C TYR A 336 -2.22 33.45 9.34
N ALA A 337 -1.55 32.64 10.16
CA ALA A 337 -0.78 33.15 11.29
C ALA A 337 0.39 34.06 10.85
N LYS A 338 1.10 33.69 9.77
CA LYS A 338 2.17 34.53 9.19
C LYS A 338 1.65 35.83 8.59
N GLN A 339 0.41 35.87 8.13
CA GLN A 339 -0.27 37.06 7.59
C GLN A 339 -0.97 37.89 8.69
N GLY A 340 -1.05 37.37 9.93
CA GLY A 340 -1.80 38.05 11.02
C GLY A 340 -3.33 38.01 10.86
N ARG A 341 -3.87 37.09 10.08
CA ARG A 341 -5.29 36.97 9.74
C ARG A 341 -6.05 36.18 10.81
N VAL A 342 -6.31 36.81 11.94
CA VAL A 342 -6.96 36.17 13.11
C VAL A 342 -8.38 35.69 12.81
N ALA A 343 -9.17 36.46 12.03
CA ALA A 343 -10.53 36.07 11.67
C ALA A 343 -10.56 34.75 10.87
N ASP A 344 -9.67 34.62 9.90
CA ASP A 344 -9.58 33.42 9.07
C ASP A 344 -9.09 32.20 9.89
N LEU A 345 -8.20 32.44 10.87
CA LEU A 345 -7.79 31.38 11.81
C LEU A 345 -8.96 30.84 12.64
N LYS A 346 -9.84 31.76 13.14
CA LYS A 346 -11.04 31.35 13.89
C LYS A 346 -12.00 30.58 13.02
N GLN A 347 -12.31 31.07 11.83
CA GLN A 347 -13.18 30.38 10.88
C GLN A 347 -12.63 28.98 10.52
N LEU A 348 -11.34 28.89 10.20
CA LEU A 348 -10.70 27.62 9.89
C LEU A 348 -10.78 26.63 11.06
N ALA A 349 -10.58 27.11 12.31
CA ALA A 349 -10.68 26.29 13.49
C ALA A 349 -12.11 25.75 13.74
N GLU A 350 -13.13 26.55 13.44
CA GLU A 350 -14.54 26.14 13.49
C GLU A 350 -14.85 25.05 12.44
N GLU A 351 -14.42 25.28 11.20
CA GLU A 351 -14.61 24.31 10.12
C GLU A 351 -13.91 22.95 10.39
N MET A 352 -12.77 22.98 11.07
CA MET A 352 -12.04 21.78 11.44
C MET A 352 -12.80 20.91 12.47
N HIS A 353 -13.71 21.49 13.25
CA HIS A 353 -14.45 20.75 14.28
C HIS A 353 -15.22 19.55 13.71
N SER A 354 -15.94 19.74 12.60
CA SER A 354 -16.68 18.66 11.94
C SER A 354 -15.78 17.54 11.39
N ILE A 355 -14.55 17.88 11.02
CA ILE A 355 -13.55 16.93 10.51
C ILE A 355 -13.00 16.07 11.66
N PHE A 356 -12.90 16.64 12.87
CA PHE A 356 -12.38 15.97 14.07
C PHE A 356 -13.30 14.88 14.62
N GLU A 357 -14.60 14.99 14.36
CA GLU A 357 -15.56 13.96 14.70
C GLU A 357 -15.49 12.74 13.78
N SER A 358 -14.72 12.82 12.69
CA SER A 358 -14.53 11.68 11.79
C SER A 358 -13.80 10.53 12.49
N LYS A 359 -14.21 9.29 12.23
CA LYS A 359 -13.69 8.08 12.88
C LYS A 359 -12.21 7.80 12.64
N GLU A 360 -11.57 8.53 11.72
CA GLU A 360 -10.18 8.33 11.33
C GLU A 360 -9.17 9.13 12.16
N ILE A 361 -9.63 10.09 12.97
CA ILE A 361 -8.75 10.91 13.81
C ILE A 361 -8.60 10.25 15.18
N HIS A 362 -7.36 9.97 15.57
CA HIS A 362 -7.04 9.42 16.86
C HIS A 362 -7.44 10.37 18.00
N ARG A 363 -7.88 9.79 19.12
CA ARG A 363 -8.32 10.52 20.30
C ARG A 363 -7.31 11.59 20.77
N GLU A 364 -6.02 11.33 20.66
CA GLU A 364 -4.96 12.26 21.05
C GLU A 364 -4.82 13.43 20.06
N ALA A 365 -4.97 13.15 18.77
CA ALA A 365 -5.01 14.17 17.74
C ALA A 365 -6.26 15.07 17.92
N LEU A 366 -7.40 14.47 18.24
CA LEU A 366 -8.62 15.20 18.57
C LEU A 366 -8.39 16.19 19.74
N ALA A 367 -7.75 15.74 20.83
CA ALA A 367 -7.45 16.60 21.97
C ALA A 367 -6.58 17.80 21.59
N ALA A 368 -5.57 17.61 20.72
CA ALA A 368 -4.73 18.72 20.25
C ALA A 368 -5.50 19.70 19.36
N LEU A 369 -6.38 19.18 18.53
CA LEU A 369 -7.18 20.01 17.63
C LEU A 369 -8.24 20.82 18.41
N LEU A 370 -8.79 20.29 19.51
CA LEU A 370 -9.63 21.05 20.42
C LEU A 370 -8.85 22.17 21.11
N LEU A 371 -7.60 21.92 21.53
CA LEU A 371 -6.72 22.97 22.07
C LEU A 371 -6.34 24.03 21.02
N PHE A 372 -6.15 23.62 19.77
CA PHE A 372 -5.94 24.54 18.66
C PHE A 372 -7.17 25.44 18.47
N GLN A 373 -8.38 24.87 18.45
CA GLN A 373 -9.62 25.61 18.33
C GLN A 373 -9.78 26.60 19.50
N GLN A 374 -9.55 26.15 20.74
CA GLN A 374 -9.59 27.03 21.91
C GLN A 374 -8.58 28.18 21.79
N ALA A 375 -7.35 27.90 21.37
CA ALA A 375 -6.34 28.96 21.19
C ALA A 375 -6.68 29.93 20.06
N ALA A 376 -7.40 29.49 19.01
CA ALA A 376 -7.92 30.37 17.97
C ALA A 376 -8.98 31.32 18.52
N TRP A 377 -9.94 30.82 19.30
CA TRP A 377 -10.98 31.61 19.93
C TRP A 377 -10.43 32.67 20.89
N GLU A 378 -9.41 32.31 21.67
CA GLU A 378 -8.74 33.17 22.61
C GLU A 378 -7.72 34.13 21.96
N GLU A 379 -7.67 34.16 20.61
CA GLU A 379 -6.72 34.96 19.82
C GLU A 379 -5.24 34.74 20.19
N ARG A 380 -4.93 33.55 20.70
CA ARG A 380 -3.58 33.18 21.17
C ARG A 380 -2.78 32.38 20.15
N LEU A 381 -3.33 32.17 18.94
CA LEU A 381 -2.61 31.48 17.88
C LEU A 381 -1.52 32.35 17.29
N THR A 382 -0.29 31.99 17.52
CA THR A 382 0.90 32.54 16.88
C THR A 382 1.49 31.51 15.91
N VAL A 383 2.36 31.95 14.99
CA VAL A 383 3.10 31.07 14.09
C VAL A 383 3.73 29.92 14.87
N HIS A 384 4.44 30.21 15.94
CA HIS A 384 5.09 29.20 16.79
C HIS A 384 4.12 28.20 17.42
N ARG A 385 2.93 28.63 17.83
CA ARG A 385 1.90 27.72 18.36
C ARG A 385 1.33 26.81 17.28
N VAL A 386 1.04 27.34 16.10
CA VAL A 386 0.57 26.53 14.97
C VAL A 386 1.63 25.47 14.59
N GLU A 387 2.89 25.86 14.51
CA GLU A 387 4.00 24.92 14.29
C GLU A 387 4.07 23.85 15.37
N ALA A 388 3.88 24.22 16.65
CA ALA A 388 3.85 23.26 17.75
C ALA A 388 2.70 22.24 17.61
N PHE A 389 1.52 22.66 17.17
CA PHE A 389 0.39 21.76 16.88
C PHE A 389 0.71 20.81 15.72
N ILE A 390 1.28 21.30 14.63
CA ILE A 390 1.72 20.49 13.49
C ILE A 390 2.69 19.41 13.95
N GLN A 391 3.72 19.81 14.71
CA GLN A 391 4.72 18.86 15.22
C GLN A 391 4.13 17.85 16.21
N TYR A 392 3.19 18.30 17.04
CA TYR A 392 2.51 17.39 17.96
C TYR A 392 1.68 16.34 17.20
N LEU A 393 0.88 16.74 16.21
CA LEU A 393 0.06 15.80 15.45
C LEU A 393 0.91 14.77 14.69
N LYS A 394 2.03 15.20 14.11
CA LYS A 394 2.99 14.30 13.49
C LYS A 394 3.54 13.27 14.49
N LYS A 395 3.90 13.70 15.71
CA LYS A 395 4.39 12.83 16.78
C LYS A 395 3.30 11.93 17.37
N ALA A 396 2.08 12.45 17.54
CA ALA A 396 0.94 11.69 18.05
C ALA A 396 0.54 10.54 17.12
N ARG A 397 0.78 10.69 15.81
CA ARG A 397 0.60 9.62 14.83
C ARG A 397 1.43 8.37 15.16
N THR A 398 2.62 8.53 15.72
CA THR A 398 3.55 7.45 16.07
C THR A 398 3.53 7.07 17.55
N ASN A 399 3.06 7.96 18.40
CA ASN A 399 3.01 7.76 19.85
C ASN A 399 1.64 8.16 20.42
N PRO A 400 0.67 7.23 20.49
CA PRO A 400 -0.68 7.49 20.99
C PRO A 400 -0.74 7.93 22.46
N SER A 401 0.30 7.64 23.25
CA SER A 401 0.37 8.07 24.67
C SER A 401 0.90 9.49 24.86
N LEU A 402 1.36 10.13 23.76
CA LEU A 402 1.89 11.48 23.80
C LEU A 402 0.76 12.48 24.13
N ARG A 403 0.95 13.28 25.18
CA ARG A 403 0.03 14.38 25.53
C ARG A 403 0.60 15.69 25.03
N PHE A 404 -0.26 16.53 24.46
CA PHE A 404 0.12 17.89 24.12
C PHE A 404 0.48 18.65 25.41
N LYS A 405 1.72 19.13 25.49
CA LYS A 405 2.17 20.04 26.55
C LYS A 405 2.36 21.42 25.94
N GLU A 406 1.57 22.38 26.39
CA GLU A 406 1.76 23.75 26.04
C GLU A 406 3.16 24.20 26.51
N GLN A 407 4.01 24.62 25.56
CA GLN A 407 5.29 25.21 25.93
C GLN A 407 5.01 26.61 26.47
N THR A 408 4.88 26.72 27.79
CA THR A 408 4.94 28.03 28.46
C THR A 408 6.33 28.61 28.20
N ARG A 409 6.39 29.76 27.51
CA ARG A 409 7.63 30.54 27.42
C ARG A 409 8.21 30.71 28.83
N PRO A 410 9.49 30.46 29.05
CA PRO A 410 10.11 30.92 30.29
C PRO A 410 9.86 32.40 30.36
N ALA A 411 9.29 32.86 31.48
CA ALA A 411 9.08 34.26 31.74
C ALA A 411 10.42 35.00 31.50
N ALA A 412 10.37 36.01 30.62
CA ALA A 412 11.51 36.90 30.45
C ALA A 412 11.89 37.38 31.82
N LYS A 413 13.09 37.08 32.27
CA LYS A 413 13.61 37.67 33.52
C LYS A 413 13.61 39.18 33.39
N PRO A 414 13.16 39.90 34.44
CA PRO A 414 13.07 41.35 34.47
C PRO A 414 14.42 42.04 34.22
#